data_2b2da62af398146829f37eaa58a10807
#
_entry.id   2b2da62af398146829f37eaa58a10807
#
_cell.length_a   1.000
_cell.length_b   1.000
_cell.length_c   1.000
_cell.angle_alpha   90.00
_cell.angle_beta   90.00
_cell.angle_gamma   90.00
#
_symmetry.space_group_name_H-M   'P 1'
#
loop_
_entity.id
_entity.type
_entity.pdbx_description
1 polymer ?
#
loop_
_entity_poly.entity_id
_entity_poly.type
_entity_poly.pdbx_seq_one_letter_code
_entity_poly.pdbx_strand_id
1 'polypeptide(L)'
;LLDLIAATRRLSSLAEALAEARAFLRSPQPLPQPCTPRTVRSSSEAARRLWASAMPIRGTLAETYLRKRGLAIDDSLKALRFHPRCYWVSTDGQERRTIPAMLAAVTDDAGLLTGLHRTWLSPGGFKANIDPPRRAMGALLGNSVRLGKVASVAIIAEGLETALSLRTMLPEIPALAALSAAHLERINLPASIRHIY
;
A
#
# COMPACT_ATOMS: atom_id res chain seq x y z
N LEU A 1 -9.66 -6.90 -22.96
CA LEU A 1 -9.08 -5.88 -23.85
C LEU A 1 -8.35 -6.53 -25.02
N LEU A 2 -7.47 -7.53 -24.77
CA LEU A 2 -6.76 -8.23 -25.85
C LEU A 2 -7.72 -8.98 -26.80
N ASP A 3 -8.77 -9.58 -26.26
CA ASP A 3 -9.81 -10.26 -27.04
C ASP A 3 -10.55 -9.27 -27.97
N LEU A 4 -10.79 -8.05 -27.52
CA LEU A 4 -11.40 -7.01 -28.32
C LEU A 4 -10.47 -6.58 -29.49
N ILE A 5 -9.17 -6.43 -29.22
CA ILE A 5 -8.16 -6.12 -30.24
C ILE A 5 -8.09 -7.27 -31.26
N ALA A 6 -8.01 -8.51 -30.78
CA ALA A 6 -7.99 -9.69 -31.64
C ALA A 6 -9.23 -9.76 -32.56
N ALA A 7 -10.42 -9.57 -32.00
CA ALA A 7 -11.68 -9.56 -32.77
C ALA A 7 -11.75 -8.42 -33.78
N THR A 8 -11.38 -7.19 -33.38
CA THR A 8 -11.45 -5.99 -34.24
C THR A 8 -10.45 -6.05 -35.40
N ARG A 9 -9.26 -6.60 -35.15
CA ARG A 9 -8.18 -6.71 -36.13
C ARG A 9 -8.12 -8.07 -36.84
N ARG A 10 -9.05 -8.99 -36.51
CA ARG A 10 -9.12 -10.37 -37.03
C ARG A 10 -7.80 -11.13 -36.85
N LEU A 11 -7.18 -10.99 -35.66
CA LEU A 11 -5.93 -11.65 -35.35
C LEU A 11 -6.20 -13.07 -34.89
N SER A 12 -5.35 -14.00 -35.30
CA SER A 12 -5.54 -15.44 -35.06
C SER A 12 -4.86 -15.95 -33.80
N SER A 13 -3.96 -15.15 -33.19
CA SER A 13 -3.20 -15.55 -32.02
C SER A 13 -3.10 -14.45 -30.95
N LEU A 14 -2.93 -14.87 -29.71
CA LEU A 14 -2.67 -13.96 -28.59
C LEU A 14 -1.35 -13.17 -28.78
N ALA A 15 -0.36 -13.79 -29.44
CA ALA A 15 0.92 -13.14 -29.74
C ALA A 15 0.74 -11.96 -30.69
N GLU A 16 -0.10 -12.11 -31.75
CA GLU A 16 -0.45 -11.04 -32.65
C GLU A 16 -1.25 -9.93 -31.99
N ALA A 17 -2.22 -10.28 -31.12
CA ALA A 17 -2.99 -9.31 -30.37
C ALA A 17 -2.10 -8.48 -29.42
N LEU A 18 -1.12 -9.12 -28.79
CA LEU A 18 -0.11 -8.45 -27.96
C LEU A 18 0.83 -7.56 -28.78
N ALA A 19 1.24 -8.00 -29.96
CA ALA A 19 2.08 -7.20 -30.85
C ALA A 19 1.34 -5.94 -31.33
N GLU A 20 0.07 -6.08 -31.75
CA GLU A 20 -0.78 -4.96 -32.15
C GLU A 20 -1.05 -3.99 -30.98
N ALA A 21 -1.36 -4.51 -29.79
CA ALA A 21 -1.51 -3.69 -28.58
C ALA A 21 -0.22 -2.90 -28.29
N ARG A 22 0.93 -3.54 -28.41
CA ARG A 22 2.23 -2.88 -28.22
C ARG A 22 2.52 -1.85 -29.33
N ALA A 23 2.13 -2.11 -30.57
CA ALA A 23 2.27 -1.16 -31.64
C ALA A 23 1.36 0.06 -31.44
N PHE A 24 0.13 -0.14 -30.98
CA PHE A 24 -0.81 0.94 -30.65
C PHE A 24 -0.31 1.79 -29.47
N LEU A 25 0.29 1.15 -28.47
CA LEU A 25 0.88 1.81 -27.31
C LEU A 25 2.26 2.42 -27.60
N ARG A 26 2.81 2.21 -28.80
CA ARG A 26 4.02 2.90 -29.30
C ARG A 26 3.73 4.32 -29.81
N SER A 27 2.93 5.07 -29.08
CA SER A 27 3.17 6.50 -28.97
C SER A 27 4.60 6.67 -28.44
N PRO A 28 5.43 7.59 -28.97
CA PRO A 28 6.81 7.75 -28.50
C PRO A 28 6.76 7.96 -26.99
N GLN A 29 7.08 6.91 -26.25
CA GLN A 29 7.38 7.09 -24.84
C GLN A 29 8.54 8.05 -24.80
N PRO A 30 8.43 9.19 -24.08
CA PRO A 30 9.62 9.93 -23.73
C PRO A 30 10.55 8.88 -23.14
N LEU A 31 11.76 8.76 -23.73
CA LEU A 31 12.80 7.92 -23.13
C LEU A 31 12.74 8.13 -21.64
N PRO A 32 12.66 7.07 -20.81
CA PRO A 32 12.68 7.25 -19.39
C PRO A 32 13.92 8.08 -19.12
N GLN A 33 13.69 9.35 -18.79
CA GLN A 33 14.79 10.19 -18.30
C GLN A 33 15.39 9.37 -17.17
N PRO A 34 16.72 9.14 -17.17
CA PRO A 34 17.34 8.47 -16.07
C PRO A 34 16.92 9.27 -14.84
N CYS A 35 15.92 8.74 -14.13
CA CYS A 35 15.59 9.26 -12.82
C CYS A 35 16.86 9.05 -12.04
N THR A 36 17.65 10.12 -11.93
CA THR A 36 18.72 10.19 -10.95
C THR A 36 18.13 9.56 -9.70
N PRO A 37 18.76 8.54 -9.11
CA PRO A 37 18.25 7.88 -7.94
C PRO A 37 18.15 8.93 -6.83
N ARG A 38 17.08 9.65 -6.83
CA ARG A 38 16.68 10.53 -5.74
C ARG A 38 16.33 9.61 -4.59
N THR A 39 17.41 9.13 -4.13
CA THR A 39 17.73 8.24 -3.05
C THR A 39 16.49 7.71 -2.31
N VAL A 40 16.23 6.43 -2.50
CA VAL A 40 15.35 5.60 -1.64
C VAL A 40 15.58 5.94 -0.16
N ARG A 41 16.80 6.27 0.25
CA ARG A 41 17.17 6.77 1.59
C ARG A 41 16.42 8.04 1.98
N SER A 42 16.35 9.08 1.13
CA SER A 42 15.67 10.34 1.48
C SER A 42 14.15 10.14 1.63
N SER A 43 13.57 9.21 0.87
CA SER A 43 12.15 8.87 0.96
C SER A 43 11.81 8.07 2.23
N SER A 44 12.69 7.15 2.67
CA SER A 44 12.53 6.41 3.93
C SER A 44 12.73 7.31 5.16
N GLU A 45 13.65 8.27 5.10
CA GLU A 45 13.80 9.27 6.16
C GLU A 45 12.57 10.18 6.28
N ALA A 46 12.00 10.61 5.15
CA ALA A 46 10.76 11.37 5.16
C ALA A 46 9.59 10.55 5.74
N ALA A 47 9.53 9.23 5.44
CA ALA A 47 8.58 8.32 6.05
C ALA A 47 8.74 8.25 7.57
N ARG A 48 9.97 8.13 8.08
CA ARG A 48 10.26 8.11 9.52
C ARG A 48 9.85 9.40 10.21
N ARG A 49 10.15 10.56 9.60
CA ARG A 49 9.72 11.87 10.15
C ARG A 49 8.20 11.98 10.22
N LEU A 50 7.49 11.60 9.15
CA LEU A 50 6.03 11.61 9.13
C LEU A 50 5.44 10.63 10.16
N TRP A 51 6.04 9.46 10.30
CA TRP A 51 5.63 8.49 11.32
C TRP A 51 5.83 9.01 12.75
N ALA A 52 6.94 9.67 13.01
CA ALA A 52 7.25 10.23 14.32
C ALA A 52 6.28 11.36 14.74
N SER A 53 5.75 12.11 13.76
CA SER A 53 4.77 13.19 14.01
C SER A 53 3.31 12.69 14.12
N ALA A 54 3.08 11.40 13.89
CA ALA A 54 1.74 10.81 13.95
C ALA A 54 1.43 10.27 15.35
N MET A 55 0.16 10.25 15.69
CA MET A 55 -0.37 9.76 16.97
C MET A 55 -1.03 8.38 16.84
N PRO A 56 -1.26 7.66 17.95
CA PRO A 56 -2.04 6.42 17.94
C PRO A 56 -3.42 6.62 17.30
N ILE A 57 -3.98 5.56 16.72
CA ILE A 57 -5.27 5.63 16.00
C ILE A 57 -6.47 5.77 16.91
N ARG A 58 -6.37 5.38 18.19
CA ARG A 58 -7.48 5.36 19.15
C ARG A 58 -8.04 6.78 19.36
N GLY A 59 -9.35 6.94 19.31
CA GLY A 59 -10.04 8.23 19.43
C GLY A 59 -9.93 9.13 18.18
N THR A 60 -9.47 8.62 17.05
CA THR A 60 -9.23 9.40 15.83
C THR A 60 -10.14 8.99 14.66
N LEU A 61 -10.07 9.75 13.55
CA LEU A 61 -10.76 9.38 12.30
C LEU A 61 -10.25 8.04 11.73
N ALA A 62 -9.01 7.63 12.03
CA ALA A 62 -8.51 6.33 11.61
C ALA A 62 -9.25 5.19 12.30
N GLU A 63 -9.52 5.33 13.60
CA GLU A 63 -10.36 4.37 14.31
C GLU A 63 -11.78 4.35 13.75
N THR A 64 -12.41 5.51 13.54
CA THR A 64 -13.73 5.62 12.95
C THR A 64 -13.79 4.95 11.57
N TYR A 65 -12.79 5.17 10.73
CA TYR A 65 -12.66 4.53 9.42
C TYR A 65 -12.62 3.00 9.51
N LEU A 66 -11.80 2.46 10.40
CA LEU A 66 -11.65 1.00 10.57
C LEU A 66 -12.94 0.38 11.15
N ARG A 67 -13.54 1.00 12.16
CA ARG A 67 -14.81 0.52 12.76
C ARG A 67 -15.95 0.50 11.75
N LYS A 68 -16.08 1.51 10.87
CA LYS A 68 -17.06 1.53 9.80
C LYS A 68 -16.89 0.41 8.77
N ARG A 69 -15.70 -0.19 8.72
CA ARG A 69 -15.39 -1.37 7.91
C ARG A 69 -15.56 -2.69 8.65
N GLY A 70 -16.08 -2.65 9.88
CA GLY A 70 -16.25 -3.84 10.72
C GLY A 70 -14.94 -4.41 11.25
N LEU A 71 -13.85 -3.61 11.24
CA LEU A 71 -12.53 -4.08 11.66
C LEU A 71 -12.34 -3.89 13.16
N ALA A 72 -11.88 -4.94 13.84
CA ALA A 72 -11.52 -4.86 15.25
C ALA A 72 -10.27 -4.00 15.45
N ILE A 73 -10.28 -3.21 16.52
CA ILE A 73 -9.16 -2.36 16.92
C ILE A 73 -8.73 -2.76 18.32
N ASP A 74 -7.53 -3.28 18.38
CA ASP A 74 -6.88 -3.66 19.63
C ASP A 74 -5.53 -2.92 19.77
N ASP A 75 -4.92 -3.04 20.95
CA ASP A 75 -3.63 -2.40 21.26
C ASP A 75 -2.45 -3.02 20.50
N SER A 76 -2.65 -4.13 19.78
CA SER A 76 -1.64 -4.77 18.95
C SER A 76 -1.43 -4.08 17.60
N LEU A 77 -2.34 -3.21 17.18
CA LEU A 77 -2.26 -2.47 15.91
C LEU A 77 -1.24 -1.32 15.95
N LYS A 78 -0.07 -1.58 16.54
CA LYS A 78 1.04 -0.60 16.63
C LYS A 78 1.60 -0.17 15.27
N ALA A 79 1.33 -0.95 14.22
CA ALA A 79 1.69 -0.63 12.84
C ALA A 79 0.82 0.48 12.22
N LEU A 80 -0.22 0.95 12.92
CA LEU A 80 -1.12 1.99 12.44
C LEU A 80 -1.02 3.24 13.32
N ARG A 81 -0.97 4.41 12.66
CA ARG A 81 -1.04 5.72 13.32
C ARG A 81 -1.96 6.66 12.56
N PHE A 82 -2.33 7.75 13.19
CA PHE A 82 -3.14 8.82 12.61
C PHE A 82 -2.34 10.12 12.54
N HIS A 83 -2.44 10.81 11.43
CA HIS A 83 -1.89 12.15 11.26
C HIS A 83 -3.00 13.14 10.86
N PRO A 84 -3.28 14.20 11.66
CA PRO A 84 -4.43 15.10 11.43
C PRO A 84 -4.27 15.97 10.18
N ARG A 85 -3.05 16.25 9.73
CA ARG A 85 -2.73 17.14 8.59
C ARG A 85 -1.62 16.55 7.73
N CYS A 86 -1.85 15.34 7.19
CA CYS A 86 -0.91 14.69 6.28
C CYS A 86 -0.94 15.39 4.91
N TYR A 87 0.22 15.75 4.39
CA TYR A 87 0.31 16.37 3.06
C TYR A 87 -0.17 15.41 1.97
N TRP A 88 -0.90 15.95 1.03
CA TRP A 88 -1.34 15.32 -0.20
C TRP A 88 -1.00 16.21 -1.38
N VAL A 89 -0.67 15.59 -2.51
CA VAL A 89 -0.38 16.27 -3.77
C VAL A 89 -1.12 15.52 -4.86
N SER A 90 -1.81 16.22 -5.75
CA SER A 90 -2.48 15.62 -6.90
C SER A 90 -1.49 14.90 -7.82
N THR A 91 -2.01 14.05 -8.70
CA THR A 91 -1.16 13.26 -9.60
C THR A 91 -0.39 14.15 -10.59
N ASP A 92 -0.98 15.26 -11.02
CA ASP A 92 -0.35 16.27 -11.87
C ASP A 92 0.57 17.24 -11.12
N GLY A 93 0.63 17.15 -9.78
CA GLY A 93 1.46 18.00 -8.93
C GLY A 93 0.94 19.43 -8.71
N GLN A 94 -0.20 19.78 -9.32
CA GLN A 94 -0.74 21.16 -9.30
C GLN A 94 -1.41 21.49 -7.97
N GLU A 95 -2.09 20.53 -7.37
CA GLU A 95 -2.80 20.75 -6.15
C GLU A 95 -2.06 20.15 -4.95
N ARG A 96 -1.96 20.95 -3.87
CA ARG A 96 -1.37 20.54 -2.59
C ARG A 96 -2.34 20.86 -1.46
N ARG A 97 -2.62 19.86 -0.63
CA ARG A 97 -3.49 19.97 0.54
C ARG A 97 -2.89 19.29 1.76
N THR A 98 -3.41 19.61 2.93
CA THR A 98 -3.20 18.80 4.14
C THR A 98 -4.55 18.21 4.55
N ILE A 99 -4.60 16.88 4.66
CA ILE A 99 -5.83 16.13 4.89
C ILE A 99 -5.52 15.09 5.98
N PRO A 100 -6.46 14.81 6.91
CA PRO A 100 -6.28 13.73 7.87
C PRO A 100 -5.98 12.40 7.17
N ALA A 101 -5.04 11.63 7.73
CA ALA A 101 -4.68 10.34 7.13
C ALA A 101 -4.39 9.28 8.18
N MET A 102 -4.78 8.06 7.87
CA MET A 102 -4.25 6.86 8.51
C MET A 102 -2.91 6.51 7.85
N LEU A 103 -1.91 6.26 8.67
CA LEU A 103 -0.58 5.83 8.27
C LEU A 103 -0.40 4.36 8.68
N ALA A 104 0.06 3.53 7.76
CA ALA A 104 0.48 2.16 8.05
C ALA A 104 1.99 2.03 7.83
N ALA A 105 2.68 1.54 8.84
CA ALA A 105 4.13 1.36 8.84
C ALA A 105 4.51 0.16 7.97
N VAL A 106 5.35 0.40 6.96
CA VAL A 106 5.99 -0.66 6.19
C VAL A 106 7.36 -0.92 6.79
N THR A 107 7.62 -2.16 7.18
CA THR A 107 8.85 -2.57 7.85
C THR A 107 9.54 -3.72 7.14
N ASP A 108 10.84 -3.81 7.27
CA ASP A 108 11.64 -4.97 6.89
C ASP A 108 11.58 -6.08 7.96
N ASP A 109 12.34 -7.16 7.75
CA ASP A 109 12.40 -8.32 8.65
C ASP A 109 13.01 -8.00 10.02
N ALA A 110 13.85 -6.97 10.10
CA ALA A 110 14.41 -6.48 11.35
C ALA A 110 13.42 -5.54 12.11
N GLY A 111 12.24 -5.26 11.53
CA GLY A 111 11.25 -4.33 12.09
C GLY A 111 11.60 -2.85 11.88
N LEU A 112 12.62 -2.55 11.07
CA LEU A 112 12.98 -1.17 10.75
C LEU A 112 11.96 -0.55 9.80
N LEU A 113 11.49 0.66 10.10
CA LEU A 113 10.58 1.40 9.24
C LEU A 113 11.28 1.79 7.93
N THR A 114 10.85 1.21 6.82
CA THR A 114 11.37 1.45 5.47
C THR A 114 10.47 2.36 4.65
N GLY A 115 9.17 2.37 4.96
CA GLY A 115 8.18 3.16 4.24
C GLY A 115 6.87 3.32 5.00
N LEU A 116 5.93 4.01 4.38
CA LEU A 116 4.56 4.22 4.87
C LEU A 116 3.57 4.03 3.74
N HIS A 117 2.42 3.48 4.10
CA HIS A 117 1.21 3.59 3.30
C HIS A 117 0.27 4.61 3.95
N ARG A 118 -0.17 5.60 3.19
CA ARG A 118 -1.05 6.68 3.64
C ARG A 118 -2.43 6.47 3.04
N THR A 119 -3.47 6.54 3.86
CA THR A 119 -4.87 6.54 3.44
C THR A 119 -5.49 7.83 3.96
N TRP A 120 -5.81 8.76 3.06
CA TRP A 120 -6.45 10.02 3.44
C TRP A 120 -7.93 9.81 3.73
N LEU A 121 -8.41 10.50 4.77
CA LEU A 121 -9.72 10.30 5.36
C LEU A 121 -10.56 11.58 5.28
N SER A 122 -11.85 11.41 5.03
CA SER A 122 -12.85 12.49 5.15
C SER A 122 -13.28 12.65 6.61
N PRO A 123 -13.84 13.82 6.98
CA PRO A 123 -14.38 14.05 8.34
C PRO A 123 -15.40 13.00 8.78
N GLY A 124 -16.12 12.40 7.84
CA GLY A 124 -17.07 11.32 8.12
C GLY A 124 -16.46 9.94 8.40
N GLY A 125 -15.14 9.82 8.43
CA GLY A 125 -14.48 8.52 8.64
C GLY A 125 -14.60 7.57 7.43
N PHE A 126 -14.60 8.11 6.23
CA PHE A 126 -14.47 7.38 4.96
C PHE A 126 -13.15 7.75 4.29
N LYS A 127 -12.80 7.09 3.19
CA LYS A 127 -11.70 7.59 2.34
C LYS A 127 -12.04 8.98 1.83
N ALA A 128 -11.06 9.87 1.79
CA ALA A 128 -11.24 11.21 1.24
C ALA A 128 -11.58 11.11 -0.26
N ASN A 129 -12.46 11.99 -0.72
CA ASN A 129 -12.82 12.09 -2.13
C ASN A 129 -11.76 12.91 -2.89
N ILE A 130 -10.60 12.29 -3.09
CA ILE A 130 -9.42 12.82 -3.77
C ILE A 130 -8.79 11.69 -4.60
N ASP A 131 -8.02 12.03 -5.60
CA ASP A 131 -7.33 11.05 -6.45
C ASP A 131 -5.80 11.27 -6.44
N PRO A 132 -5.03 10.26 -6.03
CA PRO A 132 -5.44 9.03 -5.37
C PRO A 132 -5.72 9.21 -3.87
N PRO A 133 -6.70 8.47 -3.30
CA PRO A 133 -7.02 8.52 -1.87
C PRO A 133 -6.02 7.74 -1.01
N ARG A 134 -5.11 7.01 -1.64
CA ARG A 134 -4.03 6.23 -1.01
C ARG A 134 -2.73 6.40 -1.77
N ARG A 135 -1.64 6.52 -1.06
CA ARG A 135 -0.29 6.56 -1.65
C ARG A 135 0.75 6.06 -0.67
N ALA A 136 1.67 5.27 -1.17
CA ALA A 136 2.81 4.83 -0.42
C ALA A 136 4.02 5.78 -0.57
N MET A 137 4.99 5.65 0.33
CA MET A 137 6.28 6.35 0.27
C MET A 137 7.36 5.51 0.96
N GLY A 138 8.60 5.69 0.56
CA GLY A 138 9.74 4.94 1.09
C GLY A 138 10.09 3.71 0.27
N ALA A 139 10.85 2.78 0.87
CA ALA A 139 11.25 1.51 0.28
C ALA A 139 10.20 0.44 0.64
N LEU A 140 9.40 0.03 -0.33
CA LEU A 140 8.28 -0.88 -0.13
C LEU A 140 8.55 -2.29 -0.66
N LEU A 141 9.36 -2.41 -1.72
CA LEU A 141 9.60 -3.69 -2.37
C LEU A 141 10.28 -4.68 -1.40
N GLY A 142 9.68 -5.86 -1.27
CA GLY A 142 10.09 -6.88 -0.31
C GLY A 142 9.60 -6.65 1.12
N ASN A 143 9.12 -5.45 1.46
CA ASN A 143 8.67 -5.06 2.79
C ASN A 143 7.13 -5.07 2.88
N SER A 144 6.60 -5.10 4.10
CA SER A 144 5.15 -5.22 4.34
C SER A 144 4.71 -4.46 5.58
N VAL A 145 3.40 -4.20 5.66
CA VAL A 145 2.78 -3.80 6.92
C VAL A 145 2.58 -5.05 7.76
N ARG A 146 3.20 -5.10 8.94
CA ARG A 146 3.19 -6.25 9.83
C ARG A 146 2.22 -6.03 10.99
N LEU A 147 1.21 -6.88 11.07
CA LEU A 147 0.15 -6.82 12.05
C LEU A 147 0.30 -8.02 13.01
N GLY A 148 0.78 -7.76 14.21
CA GLY A 148 1.07 -8.79 15.22
C GLY A 148 2.54 -9.21 15.27
N LYS A 149 2.85 -10.12 16.19
CA LYS A 149 4.21 -10.65 16.37
C LYS A 149 4.45 -11.80 15.38
N VAL A 150 5.65 -11.84 14.82
CA VAL A 150 6.06 -12.93 13.93
C VAL A 150 5.91 -14.28 14.63
N ALA A 151 5.31 -15.26 13.91
CA ALA A 151 5.10 -16.63 14.37
C ALA A 151 5.46 -17.61 13.25
N SER A 152 5.29 -18.91 13.49
CA SER A 152 5.52 -19.94 12.47
C SER A 152 4.41 -20.00 11.40
N VAL A 153 3.27 -19.39 11.68
CA VAL A 153 2.13 -19.26 10.77
C VAL A 153 1.83 -17.79 10.57
N ALA A 154 1.49 -17.38 9.35
CA ALA A 154 1.10 -16.02 9.04
C ALA A 154 0.01 -15.95 7.97
N ILE A 155 -0.79 -14.91 8.03
CA ILE A 155 -1.70 -14.51 6.97
C ILE A 155 -0.95 -13.54 6.06
N ILE A 156 -1.08 -13.71 4.73
CA ILE A 156 -0.53 -12.77 3.77
C ILE A 156 -1.65 -12.25 2.89
N ALA A 157 -1.76 -10.94 2.77
CA ALA A 157 -2.78 -10.31 1.94
C ALA A 157 -2.19 -9.19 1.09
N GLU A 158 -2.79 -8.94 -0.07
CA GLU A 158 -2.46 -7.80 -0.90
C GLU A 158 -2.79 -6.49 -0.18
N GLY A 159 -4.00 -6.36 0.34
CA GLY A 159 -4.53 -5.14 0.92
C GLY A 159 -4.44 -5.09 2.44
N LEU A 160 -4.23 -3.88 2.98
CA LEU A 160 -4.21 -3.65 4.43
C LEU A 160 -5.56 -4.01 5.08
N GLU A 161 -6.66 -3.60 4.46
CA GLU A 161 -8.00 -3.86 4.99
C GLU A 161 -8.32 -5.37 4.97
N THR A 162 -7.87 -6.10 3.94
CA THR A 162 -8.01 -7.56 3.86
C THR A 162 -7.22 -8.25 4.97
N ALA A 163 -5.96 -7.85 5.17
CA ALA A 163 -5.13 -8.38 6.25
C ALA A 163 -5.76 -8.14 7.64
N LEU A 164 -6.33 -6.95 7.87
CA LEU A 164 -7.03 -6.60 9.10
C LEU A 164 -8.33 -7.41 9.28
N SER A 165 -9.08 -7.64 8.20
CA SER A 165 -10.31 -8.46 8.24
C SER A 165 -10.00 -9.89 8.63
N LEU A 166 -9.01 -10.50 7.99
CA LEU A 166 -8.61 -11.88 8.29
C LEU A 166 -8.07 -11.99 9.73
N ARG A 167 -7.31 -11.00 10.19
CA ARG A 167 -6.84 -10.96 11.56
C ARG A 167 -7.97 -10.74 12.58
N THR A 168 -9.05 -10.05 12.23
CA THR A 168 -10.24 -9.94 13.08
C THR A 168 -10.89 -11.30 13.30
N MET A 169 -10.87 -12.17 12.28
CA MET A 169 -11.40 -13.54 12.36
C MET A 169 -10.42 -14.51 13.05
N LEU A 170 -9.12 -14.28 12.92
CA LEU A 170 -8.03 -15.13 13.42
C LEU A 170 -7.02 -14.27 14.20
N PRO A 171 -7.39 -13.76 15.40
CA PRO A 171 -6.61 -12.75 16.12
C PRO A 171 -5.23 -13.24 16.57
N GLU A 172 -5.06 -14.54 16.75
CA GLU A 172 -3.79 -15.16 17.17
C GLU A 172 -2.79 -15.28 16.02
N ILE A 173 -3.24 -15.17 14.76
CA ILE A 173 -2.36 -15.31 13.61
C ILE A 173 -1.91 -13.92 13.14
N PRO A 174 -0.60 -13.64 13.09
CA PRO A 174 -0.09 -12.39 12.55
C PRO A 174 -0.40 -12.28 11.06
N ALA A 175 -0.60 -11.04 10.59
CA ALA A 175 -0.88 -10.77 9.19
C ALA A 175 0.13 -9.80 8.58
N LEU A 176 0.47 -10.02 7.31
CA LEU A 176 1.33 -9.17 6.50
C LEU A 176 0.51 -8.62 5.32
N ALA A 177 0.52 -7.29 5.15
CA ALA A 177 -0.08 -6.66 3.97
C ALA A 177 1.00 -6.15 3.03
N ALA A 178 1.00 -6.66 1.79
CA ALA A 178 1.99 -6.32 0.77
C ALA A 178 1.72 -4.98 0.06
N LEU A 179 0.48 -4.47 0.12
CA LEU A 179 -0.02 -3.20 -0.42
C LEU A 179 -0.27 -3.17 -1.93
N SER A 180 0.16 -4.18 -2.68
CA SER A 180 -0.19 -4.41 -4.09
C SER A 180 0.15 -5.84 -4.50
N ALA A 181 -0.44 -6.32 -5.60
CA ALA A 181 -0.15 -7.63 -6.18
C ALA A 181 1.35 -7.78 -6.54
N ALA A 182 1.95 -6.77 -7.18
CA ALA A 182 3.37 -6.79 -7.54
C ALA A 182 4.32 -6.84 -6.33
N HIS A 183 3.91 -6.28 -5.19
CA HIS A 183 4.67 -6.41 -3.94
C HIS A 183 4.42 -7.76 -3.27
N LEU A 184 3.22 -8.32 -3.42
CA LEU A 184 2.89 -9.65 -2.88
C LEU A 184 3.79 -10.73 -3.46
N GLU A 185 4.05 -10.70 -4.77
CA GLU A 185 4.97 -11.62 -5.46
C GLU A 185 6.42 -11.55 -4.94
N ARG A 186 6.79 -10.44 -4.33
CA ARG A 186 8.17 -10.13 -3.93
C ARG A 186 8.34 -9.89 -2.44
N ILE A 187 7.34 -10.26 -1.64
CA ILE A 187 7.39 -10.07 -0.20
C ILE A 187 8.48 -10.94 0.42
N ASN A 188 9.33 -10.33 1.23
CA ASN A 188 10.29 -11.08 2.03
C ASN A 188 9.57 -11.63 3.27
N LEU A 189 9.63 -12.94 3.43
CA LEU A 189 9.05 -13.61 4.57
C LEU A 189 10.12 -13.92 5.60
N PRO A 190 9.89 -13.62 6.89
CA PRO A 190 10.76 -14.07 7.96
C PRO A 190 10.99 -15.58 7.90
N ALA A 191 12.24 -16.00 8.09
CA ALA A 191 12.62 -17.42 8.03
C ALA A 191 11.89 -18.30 9.07
N SER A 192 11.26 -17.70 10.08
CA SER A 192 10.45 -18.41 11.08
C SER A 192 9.09 -18.85 10.54
N ILE A 193 8.57 -18.23 9.47
CA ILE A 193 7.27 -18.60 8.89
C ILE A 193 7.41 -19.93 8.16
N ARG A 194 6.54 -20.89 8.50
CA ARG A 194 6.47 -22.24 7.91
C ARG A 194 5.19 -22.46 7.13
N HIS A 195 4.10 -21.77 7.52
CA HIS A 195 2.79 -21.89 6.89
C HIS A 195 2.22 -20.50 6.63
N ILE A 196 1.56 -20.34 5.48
CA ILE A 196 0.89 -19.10 5.06
C ILE A 196 -0.55 -19.40 4.63
N TYR A 197 -1.43 -18.45 4.93
CA TYR A 197 -2.81 -18.42 4.47
C TYR A 197 -3.06 -17.19 3.61
#